data_332e23dba43025a5008824c6f7501059
#
_entry.id   332e23dba43025a5008824c6f7501059
#
_cell.length_a   1.000
_cell.length_b   1.000
_cell.length_c   1.000
_cell.angle_alpha   90.00
_cell.angle_beta   90.00
_cell.angle_gamma   90.00
#
_symmetry.space_group_name_H-M   'P 1'
#
loop_
_entity.id
_entity.type
_entity.pdbx_description
1 polymer ?
#
loop_
_entity_poly.entity_id
_entity_poly.type
_entity_poly.pdbx_seq_one_letter_code
_entity_poly.pdbx_strand_id
1 'polypeptide(L)'
;MQKYEIGKCITTLNKMSLSRDFKNYISKIRFPHYKNFESNTTIDFSFPLTVLVGKNGTGKSSILYALYGAPKNSNTGNFWFSTATDPIEEQDENKVRQSFVYSFFDENGIEKNLLNLRILSKKGDPNYWESSRPVKLYGLDPSQPRPKKIDKNIIFLNFKSIISAYDKFFYFGRNGTKSSSQKLLYGQETGRVYNDRMRFIRRKSKQLDSVLNGNTTIINGPYKKPQNSKAIKLSKEEIYWISDILGHSYSSGLIINHKFYGTWGYSIYLKQANFGYTEAHAGSGEFATVLLVHDLLNINENSLVLLGSVLKLLK
;
A
#
# COMPACT_ATOMS: atom_id res chain seq x y z
N MET A 1 -7.32 -16.44 -25.05
CA MET A 1 -6.97 -16.62 -23.63
C MET A 1 -8.19 -17.19 -22.91
N GLN A 2 -8.01 -18.22 -22.09
CA GLN A 2 -9.11 -18.83 -21.33
C GLN A 2 -9.71 -17.79 -20.38
N LYS A 3 -11.02 -17.60 -20.48
CA LYS A 3 -11.79 -16.85 -19.48
C LYS A 3 -11.61 -17.59 -18.16
N TYR A 4 -10.96 -16.97 -17.19
CA TYR A 4 -10.80 -17.59 -15.87
C TYR A 4 -12.20 -17.86 -15.32
N GLU A 5 -12.52 -19.14 -15.14
CA GLU A 5 -13.77 -19.51 -14.51
C GLU A 5 -13.65 -19.22 -13.01
N ILE A 6 -14.23 -18.11 -12.56
CA ILE A 6 -14.23 -17.66 -11.16
C ILE A 6 -14.60 -18.82 -10.21
N GLY A 7 -15.56 -19.68 -10.61
CA GLY A 7 -15.93 -20.84 -9.84
C GLY A 7 -14.78 -21.84 -9.59
N LYS A 8 -13.93 -22.06 -10.59
CA LYS A 8 -12.72 -22.91 -10.43
C LYS A 8 -11.70 -22.29 -9.49
N CYS A 9 -11.49 -20.96 -9.59
CA CYS A 9 -10.60 -20.25 -8.68
C CYS A 9 -11.09 -20.35 -7.23
N ILE A 10 -12.38 -20.11 -6.97
CA ILE A 10 -12.97 -20.22 -5.65
C ILE A 10 -12.82 -21.64 -5.11
N THR A 11 -13.12 -22.65 -5.91
CA THR A 11 -13.01 -24.06 -5.51
C THR A 11 -11.56 -24.43 -5.17
N THR A 12 -10.59 -23.98 -5.97
CA THR A 12 -9.17 -24.19 -5.72
C THR A 12 -8.72 -23.53 -4.42
N LEU A 13 -9.06 -22.25 -4.20
CA LEU A 13 -8.73 -21.52 -2.98
C LEU A 13 -9.36 -22.15 -1.75
N ASN A 14 -10.61 -22.62 -1.82
CA ASN A 14 -11.25 -23.34 -0.74
C ASN A 14 -10.50 -24.64 -0.39
N LYS A 15 -10.11 -25.41 -1.41
CA LYS A 15 -9.35 -26.65 -1.22
C LYS A 15 -8.00 -26.37 -0.55
N MET A 16 -7.26 -25.37 -1.02
CA MET A 16 -5.99 -24.93 -0.44
C MET A 16 -6.15 -24.43 1.00
N SER A 17 -7.23 -23.74 1.30
CA SER A 17 -7.54 -23.27 2.67
C SER A 17 -7.81 -24.46 3.61
N LEU A 18 -8.59 -25.43 3.18
CA LEU A 18 -8.91 -26.64 3.96
C LEU A 18 -7.69 -27.53 4.18
N SER A 19 -6.81 -27.64 3.18
CA SER A 19 -5.55 -28.42 3.29
C SER A 19 -4.45 -27.68 4.06
N ARG A 20 -4.70 -26.43 4.50
CA ARG A 20 -3.74 -25.54 5.18
C ARG A 20 -2.46 -25.30 4.39
N ASP A 21 -2.57 -25.22 3.07
CA ASP A 21 -1.43 -24.96 2.18
C ASP A 21 -0.86 -23.54 2.35
N PHE A 22 -1.66 -22.62 2.93
CA PHE A 22 -1.22 -21.26 3.22
C PHE A 22 -0.43 -21.20 4.54
N LYS A 23 0.91 -21.25 4.44
CA LYS A 23 1.79 -21.11 5.61
C LYS A 23 1.63 -19.74 6.29
N ASN A 24 1.72 -19.73 7.61
CA ASN A 24 1.57 -18.51 8.42
C ASN A 24 0.28 -17.73 8.09
N TYR A 25 -0.82 -18.43 7.82
CA TYR A 25 -2.11 -17.85 7.51
C TYR A 25 -2.72 -17.22 8.76
N ILE A 26 -3.08 -15.94 8.69
CA ILE A 26 -3.80 -15.26 9.78
C ILE A 26 -5.25 -15.70 9.71
N SER A 27 -5.69 -16.48 10.68
CA SER A 27 -7.06 -17.00 10.79
C SER A 27 -8.01 -16.03 11.46
N LYS A 28 -7.47 -15.16 12.34
CA LYS A 28 -8.28 -14.26 13.19
C LYS A 28 -7.49 -13.05 13.65
N ILE A 29 -8.18 -11.94 13.84
CA ILE A 29 -7.67 -10.79 14.59
C ILE A 29 -8.69 -10.34 15.62
N ARG A 30 -8.25 -10.08 16.84
CA ARG A 30 -9.08 -9.59 17.95
C ARG A 30 -8.46 -8.31 18.50
N PHE A 31 -9.30 -7.37 18.87
CA PHE A 31 -8.93 -6.03 19.35
C PHE A 31 -9.35 -5.87 20.84
N PRO A 32 -8.50 -6.19 21.81
CA PRO A 32 -8.79 -5.97 23.23
C PRO A 32 -9.07 -4.49 23.50
N HIS A 33 -8.24 -3.60 23.01
CA HIS A 33 -8.43 -2.15 22.99
C HIS A 33 -7.73 -1.57 21.77
N TYR A 34 -8.46 -1.03 20.83
CA TYR A 34 -7.87 -0.50 19.59
C TYR A 34 -8.74 0.58 18.97
N LYS A 35 -8.28 1.83 19.03
CA LYS A 35 -9.05 2.98 18.53
C LYS A 35 -10.48 2.99 19.11
N ASN A 36 -11.47 3.14 18.24
CA ASN A 36 -12.89 3.22 18.58
C ASN A 36 -13.62 1.88 18.40
N PHE A 37 -12.90 0.77 18.37
CA PHE A 37 -13.55 -0.54 18.34
C PHE A 37 -14.12 -0.89 19.71
N GLU A 38 -15.26 -1.58 19.71
CA GLU A 38 -15.73 -2.22 20.94
C GLU A 38 -14.68 -3.20 21.45
N SER A 39 -14.51 -3.23 22.78
CA SER A 39 -13.53 -4.11 23.41
C SER A 39 -13.75 -5.57 22.98
N ASN A 40 -12.66 -6.24 22.62
CA ASN A 40 -12.65 -7.61 22.13
C ASN A 40 -13.38 -7.86 20.80
N THR A 41 -13.62 -6.83 20.00
CA THR A 41 -14.07 -7.01 18.60
C THR A 41 -13.15 -8.01 17.89
N THR A 42 -13.76 -9.00 17.23
CA THR A 42 -13.04 -10.10 16.56
C THR A 42 -13.44 -10.19 15.11
N ILE A 43 -12.47 -10.48 14.24
CA ILE A 43 -12.69 -10.73 12.81
C ILE A 43 -12.01 -12.05 12.47
N ASP A 44 -12.77 -12.97 11.91
CA ASP A 44 -12.30 -14.26 11.44
C ASP A 44 -12.05 -14.21 9.93
N PHE A 45 -10.96 -14.81 9.50
CA PHE A 45 -10.56 -14.92 8.09
C PHE A 45 -10.67 -16.40 7.67
N SER A 46 -11.88 -16.80 7.31
CA SER A 46 -12.19 -18.18 6.93
C SER A 46 -11.82 -18.52 5.49
N PHE A 47 -11.58 -17.51 4.66
CA PHE A 47 -11.24 -17.66 3.26
C PHE A 47 -10.04 -16.78 2.91
N PRO A 48 -9.14 -17.21 1.99
CA PRO A 48 -7.93 -16.47 1.63
C PRO A 48 -8.14 -15.06 1.08
N LEU A 49 -9.32 -14.78 0.56
CA LEU A 49 -9.73 -13.46 0.12
C LEU A 49 -10.85 -12.94 1.02
N THR A 50 -10.61 -11.86 1.75
CA THR A 50 -11.59 -11.21 2.63
C THR A 50 -11.86 -9.78 2.20
N VAL A 51 -13.12 -9.40 2.07
CA VAL A 51 -13.54 -8.05 1.71
C VAL A 51 -14.20 -7.38 2.93
N LEU A 52 -13.61 -6.27 3.37
CA LEU A 52 -14.14 -5.44 4.46
C LEU A 52 -15.08 -4.38 3.87
N VAL A 53 -16.37 -4.48 4.17
CA VAL A 53 -17.40 -3.52 3.73
C VAL A 53 -17.99 -2.77 4.92
N GLY A 54 -18.51 -1.57 4.69
CA GLY A 54 -19.16 -0.75 5.72
C GLY A 54 -19.03 0.75 5.43
N LYS A 55 -19.75 1.57 6.21
CA LYS A 55 -19.76 3.04 6.11
C LYS A 55 -18.35 3.63 6.34
N ASN A 56 -18.13 4.88 5.92
CA ASN A 56 -16.91 5.59 6.26
C ASN A 56 -16.80 5.78 7.77
N GLY A 57 -15.59 5.69 8.30
CA GLY A 57 -15.34 5.81 9.76
C GLY A 57 -15.51 4.52 10.56
N THR A 58 -16.00 3.42 9.99
CA THR A 58 -16.22 2.13 10.71
C THR A 58 -14.93 1.33 10.99
N GLY A 59 -13.76 1.90 10.81
CA GLY A 59 -12.49 1.25 11.19
C GLY A 59 -11.87 0.31 10.14
N LYS A 60 -12.41 0.19 8.92
CA LYS A 60 -11.84 -0.69 7.87
C LYS A 60 -10.34 -0.50 7.64
N SER A 61 -9.90 0.74 7.49
CA SER A 61 -8.46 1.05 7.32
C SER A 61 -7.66 0.74 8.59
N SER A 62 -8.27 0.84 9.77
CA SER A 62 -7.63 0.52 11.05
C SER A 62 -7.33 -0.97 11.17
N ILE A 63 -8.23 -1.83 10.65
CA ILE A 63 -7.99 -3.28 10.54
C ILE A 63 -6.80 -3.55 9.63
N LEU A 64 -6.75 -2.90 8.46
CA LEU A 64 -5.62 -3.06 7.54
C LEU A 64 -4.29 -2.61 8.17
N TYR A 65 -4.28 -1.53 8.97
CA TYR A 65 -3.08 -1.07 9.68
C TYR A 65 -2.62 -2.03 10.78
N ALA A 66 -3.56 -2.68 11.47
CA ALA A 66 -3.24 -3.72 12.43
C ALA A 66 -2.64 -4.95 11.73
N LEU A 67 -3.27 -5.43 10.65
CA LEU A 67 -2.76 -6.53 9.83
C LEU A 67 -1.39 -6.21 9.22
N TYR A 68 -1.17 -4.95 8.79
CA TYR A 68 0.14 -4.50 8.33
C TYR A 68 1.22 -4.66 9.41
N GLY A 69 0.89 -4.46 10.68
CA GLY A 69 1.82 -4.62 11.80
C GLY A 69 2.06 -6.07 12.23
N ALA A 70 1.36 -7.05 11.66
CA ALA A 70 1.47 -8.45 12.05
C ALA A 70 2.77 -9.13 11.58
N PRO A 71 3.25 -9.00 10.32
CA PRO A 71 4.48 -9.63 9.87
C PRO A 71 5.74 -9.04 10.50
N LYS A 72 6.86 -9.76 10.35
CA LYS A 72 8.20 -9.23 10.65
C LYS A 72 8.47 -7.96 9.84
N ASN A 73 9.31 -7.09 10.37
CA ASN A 73 9.78 -5.87 9.71
C ASN A 73 8.69 -4.85 9.33
N SER A 74 7.50 -5.02 9.87
CA SER A 74 6.37 -4.11 9.70
C SER A 74 5.84 -3.62 11.05
N ASN A 75 5.26 -2.40 11.06
CA ASN A 75 4.84 -1.77 12.31
C ASN A 75 3.58 -0.92 12.07
N THR A 76 2.56 -1.15 12.89
CA THR A 76 1.31 -0.36 12.89
C THR A 76 1.56 1.13 13.10
N GLY A 77 2.62 1.48 13.83
CA GLY A 77 3.04 2.87 14.08
C GLY A 77 3.37 3.66 12.82
N ASN A 78 3.65 3.00 11.70
CA ASN A 78 3.85 3.67 10.41
C ASN A 78 2.59 4.41 9.92
N PHE A 79 1.42 4.00 10.38
CA PHE A 79 0.13 4.56 9.94
C PHE A 79 -0.68 5.17 11.08
N TRP A 80 -0.36 4.88 12.31
CA TRP A 80 -1.08 5.39 13.46
C TRP A 80 -0.11 5.74 14.58
N PHE A 81 0.09 7.02 14.78
CA PHE A 81 1.02 7.60 15.73
C PHE A 81 0.40 8.81 16.45
N SER A 82 0.86 9.04 17.68
CA SER A 82 0.41 10.16 18.49
C SER A 82 1.05 11.46 18.05
N THR A 83 0.26 12.53 18.03
CA THR A 83 0.75 13.91 17.81
C THR A 83 0.27 14.80 18.95
N ALA A 84 0.74 16.04 19.01
CA ALA A 84 0.27 17.00 20.00
C ALA A 84 -1.22 17.34 19.85
N THR A 85 -1.72 17.31 18.61
CA THR A 85 -3.14 17.57 18.29
C THR A 85 -4.01 16.33 18.39
N ASP A 86 -3.43 15.15 18.17
CA ASP A 86 -4.13 13.87 18.17
C ASP A 86 -3.40 12.88 19.07
N PRO A 87 -3.45 13.08 20.39
CA PRO A 87 -2.81 12.19 21.34
C PRO A 87 -3.51 10.84 21.37
N ILE A 88 -2.72 9.78 21.48
CA ILE A 88 -3.25 8.41 21.66
C ILE A 88 -3.09 8.08 23.14
N GLU A 89 -4.19 7.78 23.82
CA GLU A 89 -4.17 7.32 25.22
C GLU A 89 -3.33 6.05 25.36
N GLU A 90 -2.54 6.00 26.44
CA GLU A 90 -1.67 4.86 26.67
C GLU A 90 -2.46 3.62 27.07
N GLN A 91 -3.45 3.80 27.94
CA GLN A 91 -4.28 2.75 28.53
C GLN A 91 -5.72 3.26 28.65
N ASP A 92 -6.66 2.33 28.61
CA ASP A 92 -8.04 2.61 29.00
C ASP A 92 -8.21 2.60 30.55
N GLU A 93 -9.44 2.80 31.02
CA GLU A 93 -9.81 2.76 32.44
C GLU A 93 -9.47 1.42 33.11
N ASN A 94 -9.43 0.33 32.37
CA ASN A 94 -9.09 -1.02 32.81
C ASN A 94 -7.60 -1.33 32.71
N LYS A 95 -6.75 -0.33 32.43
CA LYS A 95 -5.30 -0.45 32.20
C LYS A 95 -4.93 -1.32 30.99
N VAL A 96 -5.86 -1.52 30.06
CA VAL A 96 -5.61 -2.22 28.80
C VAL A 96 -4.99 -1.24 27.81
N ARG A 97 -3.80 -1.56 27.33
CA ARG A 97 -3.10 -0.75 26.31
C ARG A 97 -3.72 -0.97 24.95
N GLN A 98 -3.55 0.02 24.05
CA GLN A 98 -3.83 -0.13 22.65
C GLN A 98 -3.14 -1.40 22.13
N SER A 99 -3.94 -2.35 21.62
CA SER A 99 -3.47 -3.70 21.35
C SER A 99 -4.34 -4.43 20.34
N PHE A 100 -3.74 -5.40 19.67
CA PHE A 100 -4.47 -6.42 18.94
C PHE A 100 -3.78 -7.78 19.12
N VAL A 101 -4.58 -8.84 19.06
CA VAL A 101 -4.14 -10.23 19.07
C VAL A 101 -4.48 -10.83 17.73
N TYR A 102 -3.52 -11.41 17.03
CA TYR A 102 -3.81 -12.17 15.83
C TYR A 102 -3.47 -13.64 16.02
N SER A 103 -4.36 -14.48 15.51
CA SER A 103 -4.18 -15.93 15.47
C SER A 103 -3.70 -16.35 14.10
N PHE A 104 -2.75 -17.25 14.05
CA PHE A 104 -2.21 -17.79 12.81
C PHE A 104 -1.79 -19.24 12.98
N PHE A 105 -1.78 -20.00 11.90
CA PHE A 105 -1.23 -21.35 11.89
C PHE A 105 0.26 -21.29 11.59
N ASP A 106 1.08 -21.90 12.45
CA ASP A 106 2.51 -22.04 12.23
C ASP A 106 2.82 -23.10 11.14
N GLU A 107 4.10 -23.32 10.87
CA GLU A 107 4.55 -24.28 9.86
C GLU A 107 4.10 -25.74 10.13
N ASN A 108 3.77 -26.04 11.38
CA ASN A 108 3.27 -27.34 11.81
C ASN A 108 1.73 -27.41 11.84
N GLY A 109 1.06 -26.36 11.39
CA GLY A 109 -0.39 -26.25 11.42
C GLY A 109 -0.99 -26.02 12.83
N ILE A 110 -0.16 -25.65 13.80
CA ILE A 110 -0.61 -25.35 15.18
C ILE A 110 -1.02 -23.89 15.25
N GLU A 111 -2.21 -23.62 15.77
CA GLU A 111 -2.67 -22.25 15.97
C GLU A 111 -1.87 -21.57 17.08
N LYS A 112 -1.39 -20.37 16.79
CA LYS A 112 -0.64 -19.50 17.70
C LYS A 112 -1.35 -18.16 17.82
N ASN A 113 -1.34 -17.61 19.03
CA ASN A 113 -1.91 -16.30 19.32
C ASN A 113 -0.79 -15.32 19.67
N LEU A 114 -0.62 -14.24 18.90
CA LEU A 114 0.40 -13.24 19.17
C LEU A 114 -0.22 -11.90 19.54
N LEU A 115 0.15 -11.43 20.72
CA LEU A 115 -0.23 -10.11 21.23
C LEU A 115 0.72 -9.04 20.70
N ASN A 116 0.17 -8.01 20.07
CA ASN A 116 0.87 -6.77 19.74
C ASN A 116 0.36 -5.64 20.63
N LEU A 117 1.29 -4.95 21.28
CA LEU A 117 1.01 -3.82 22.17
C LEU A 117 1.63 -2.55 21.64
N ARG A 118 0.92 -1.43 21.80
CA ARG A 118 1.52 -0.11 21.72
C ARG A 118 2.28 0.16 23.02
N ILE A 119 3.54 0.53 22.90
CA ILE A 119 4.41 0.83 24.03
C ILE A 119 4.95 2.25 23.86
N LEU A 120 4.93 3.03 24.96
CA LEU A 120 5.63 4.30 25.01
C LEU A 120 7.12 4.05 25.17
N SER A 121 7.90 4.48 24.21
CA SER A 121 9.35 4.41 24.30
C SER A 121 9.86 5.44 25.29
N LYS A 122 10.76 5.04 26.20
CA LYS A 122 11.47 5.94 27.12
C LYS A 122 12.34 6.99 26.40
N LYS A 123 12.60 6.82 25.09
CA LYS A 123 13.39 7.73 24.25
C LYS A 123 12.57 8.78 23.51
N GLY A 124 11.29 8.95 23.84
CA GLY A 124 10.44 9.98 23.23
C GLY A 124 9.84 9.63 21.87
N ASP A 125 10.03 8.41 21.38
CA ASP A 125 9.29 7.90 20.24
C ASP A 125 7.96 7.31 20.72
N PRO A 126 6.82 8.01 20.57
CA PRO A 126 5.55 7.66 21.22
C PRO A 126 4.82 6.50 20.52
N ASN A 127 5.37 5.96 19.43
CA ASN A 127 4.57 5.13 18.51
C ASN A 127 5.21 3.79 18.21
N TYR A 128 5.68 3.17 19.26
CA TYR A 128 6.32 1.88 19.19
C TYR A 128 5.29 0.77 19.41
N TRP A 129 5.23 -0.16 18.47
CA TRP A 129 4.40 -1.36 18.57
C TRP A 129 5.30 -2.59 18.59
N GLU A 130 5.14 -3.44 19.58
CA GLU A 130 5.91 -4.68 19.64
C GLU A 130 5.04 -5.89 20.00
N SER A 131 5.54 -7.05 19.63
CA SER A 131 4.97 -8.31 20.08
C SER A 131 5.34 -8.58 21.53
N SER A 132 4.34 -8.95 22.33
CA SER A 132 4.50 -9.28 23.74
C SER A 132 4.32 -10.76 24.02
N ARG A 133 4.80 -11.22 25.20
CA ARG A 133 4.40 -12.53 25.72
C ARG A 133 2.89 -12.53 25.99
N PRO A 134 2.25 -13.73 26.02
CA PRO A 134 0.87 -13.85 26.43
C PRO A 134 0.65 -13.28 27.85
N VAL A 135 -0.45 -12.55 28.04
CA VAL A 135 -0.83 -11.93 29.30
C VAL A 135 -2.32 -12.13 29.54
N LYS A 136 -2.69 -12.54 30.77
CA LYS A 136 -4.07 -12.85 31.15
C LYS A 136 -5.04 -11.67 30.93
N LEU A 137 -4.57 -10.43 31.15
CA LEU A 137 -5.34 -9.20 30.92
C LEU A 137 -5.87 -9.10 29.48
N TYR A 138 -5.17 -9.69 28.51
CA TYR A 138 -5.57 -9.72 27.11
C TYR A 138 -6.22 -11.05 26.70
N GLY A 139 -6.68 -11.86 27.67
CA GLY A 139 -7.33 -13.14 27.42
C GLY A 139 -6.39 -14.21 26.85
N LEU A 140 -5.11 -14.17 27.18
CA LEU A 140 -4.11 -15.13 26.74
C LEU A 140 -3.51 -15.86 27.93
N ASP A 141 -3.14 -17.14 27.73
CA ASP A 141 -2.52 -17.96 28.76
C ASP A 141 -1.04 -17.59 28.95
N PRO A 142 -0.65 -17.05 30.12
CA PRO A 142 0.73 -16.63 30.39
C PRO A 142 1.74 -17.79 30.45
N SER A 143 1.29 -19.03 30.57
CA SER A 143 2.16 -20.21 30.56
C SER A 143 2.71 -20.51 29.15
N GLN A 144 2.06 -20.01 28.11
CA GLN A 144 2.48 -20.23 26.74
C GLN A 144 3.67 -19.32 26.38
N PRO A 145 4.65 -19.82 25.64
CA PRO A 145 5.76 -19.00 25.15
C PRO A 145 5.25 -17.95 24.14
N ARG A 146 5.99 -16.84 24.05
CA ARG A 146 5.71 -15.82 23.03
C ARG A 146 5.98 -16.39 21.63
N PRO A 147 4.98 -16.47 20.74
CA PRO A 147 5.20 -16.88 19.36
C PRO A 147 6.11 -15.90 18.62
N LYS A 148 6.82 -16.36 17.60
CA LYS A 148 7.51 -15.47 16.68
C LYS A 148 6.49 -14.77 15.77
N LYS A 149 6.78 -13.54 15.37
CA LYS A 149 6.01 -12.87 14.31
C LYS A 149 6.04 -13.69 13.03
N ILE A 150 4.93 -13.69 12.31
CA ILE A 150 4.84 -14.36 11.01
C ILE A 150 5.90 -13.82 10.04
N ASP A 151 6.47 -14.73 9.27
CA ASP A 151 7.45 -14.40 8.24
C ASP A 151 6.75 -14.34 6.88
N LYS A 152 6.16 -13.19 6.59
CA LYS A 152 5.45 -12.89 5.34
C LYS A 152 5.96 -11.60 4.74
N ASN A 153 6.05 -11.58 3.43
CA ASN A 153 6.15 -10.33 2.68
C ASN A 153 4.82 -9.58 2.82
N ILE A 154 4.89 -8.28 3.04
CA ILE A 154 3.68 -7.47 3.10
C ILE A 154 3.61 -6.55 1.91
N ILE A 155 2.47 -6.57 1.23
CA ILE A 155 2.14 -5.68 0.13
C ILE A 155 0.93 -4.88 0.55
N PHE A 156 1.12 -3.59 0.75
CA PHE A 156 0.04 -2.69 1.14
C PHE A 156 -0.21 -1.67 0.03
N LEU A 157 -1.22 -1.95 -0.77
CA LEU A 157 -1.66 -1.09 -1.87
C LEU A 157 -2.75 -0.14 -1.35
N ASN A 158 -2.35 1.07 -1.03
CA ASN A 158 -3.27 2.11 -0.59
C ASN A 158 -3.43 3.13 -1.71
N PHE A 159 -4.58 3.12 -2.38
CA PHE A 159 -4.86 4.04 -3.49
C PHE A 159 -4.76 5.52 -3.14
N LYS A 160 -4.88 5.89 -1.86
CA LYS A 160 -4.65 7.28 -1.40
C LYS A 160 -3.20 7.71 -1.52
N SER A 161 -2.26 6.77 -1.50
CA SER A 161 -0.82 7.04 -1.59
C SER A 161 -0.25 6.83 -2.99
N ILE A 162 -1.04 6.28 -3.91
CA ILE A 162 -0.64 6.07 -5.30
C ILE A 162 -0.82 7.39 -6.06
N ILE A 163 0.24 8.20 -6.06
CA ILE A 163 0.29 9.48 -6.79
C ILE A 163 1.44 9.39 -7.79
N SER A 164 1.17 9.73 -9.05
CA SER A 164 2.17 9.70 -10.11
C SER A 164 3.31 10.69 -9.88
N ALA A 165 4.45 10.48 -10.55
CA ALA A 165 5.57 11.43 -10.48
C ALA A 165 5.16 12.80 -11.02
N TYR A 166 4.34 12.83 -12.07
CA TYR A 166 3.79 14.04 -12.64
C TYR A 166 2.90 14.78 -11.64
N ASP A 167 1.90 14.10 -11.07
CA ASP A 167 0.94 14.73 -10.14
C ASP A 167 1.62 15.22 -8.87
N LYS A 168 2.55 14.44 -8.31
CA LYS A 168 3.37 14.87 -7.16
C LYS A 168 4.05 16.20 -7.40
N PHE A 169 4.61 16.39 -8.58
CA PHE A 169 5.30 17.64 -8.90
C PHE A 169 4.31 18.73 -9.31
N PHE A 170 3.38 18.42 -10.21
CA PHE A 170 2.49 19.43 -10.80
C PHE A 170 1.52 20.02 -9.78
N TYR A 171 0.94 19.21 -8.93
CA TYR A 171 -0.03 19.68 -7.93
C TYR A 171 0.61 20.00 -6.57
N PHE A 172 1.65 19.27 -6.17
CA PHE A 172 2.20 19.36 -4.81
C PHE A 172 3.68 19.78 -4.77
N GLY A 173 4.36 19.87 -5.92
CA GLY A 173 5.77 20.22 -6.00
C GLY A 173 6.07 21.64 -5.50
N ARG A 174 7.16 21.79 -4.76
CA ARG A 174 7.67 23.11 -4.38
C ARG A 174 8.40 23.72 -5.57
N ASN A 175 8.04 24.94 -5.95
CA ASN A 175 8.85 25.72 -6.88
C ASN A 175 10.10 26.20 -6.15
N GLY A 176 11.27 25.85 -6.66
CA GLY A 176 12.56 26.22 -6.08
C GLY A 176 12.93 27.71 -6.20
N THR A 177 12.03 28.59 -6.62
CA THR A 177 12.27 30.02 -6.71
C THR A 177 11.80 30.70 -5.42
N LYS A 178 12.75 31.40 -4.77
CA LYS A 178 12.56 32.15 -3.53
C LYS A 178 11.48 33.25 -3.59
N SER A 179 10.83 33.46 -4.74
CA SER A 179 9.82 34.51 -4.96
C SER A 179 8.37 34.07 -4.74
N SER A 180 8.12 32.83 -4.35
CA SER A 180 6.75 32.34 -4.12
C SER A 180 6.31 32.48 -2.66
N SER A 181 6.57 33.60 -2.05
CA SER A 181 5.99 33.96 -0.74
C SER A 181 4.51 34.36 -0.80
N GLN A 182 3.85 34.29 -1.95
CA GLN A 182 2.41 34.36 -2.01
C GLN A 182 1.81 33.05 -1.55
N LYS A 183 1.46 33.03 -0.28
CA LYS A 183 0.73 31.93 0.37
C LYS A 183 -0.59 31.74 -0.38
N LEU A 184 -0.74 30.57 -0.92
CA LEU A 184 -1.98 30.10 -1.48
C LEU A 184 -2.94 29.76 -0.36
N LEU A 185 -3.97 30.54 -0.22
CA LEU A 185 -5.12 30.18 0.58
C LEU A 185 -5.99 29.23 -0.27
N TYR A 186 -6.18 28.01 0.22
CA TYR A 186 -7.11 27.01 -0.36
C TYR A 186 -6.84 26.58 -1.80
N GLY A 187 -5.58 26.29 -2.15
CA GLY A 187 -5.27 25.66 -3.44
C GLY A 187 -5.40 26.56 -4.68
N GLN A 188 -5.64 27.84 -4.51
CA GLN A 188 -5.62 28.81 -5.61
C GLN A 188 -4.17 29.18 -5.93
N GLU A 189 -3.55 28.45 -6.82
CA GLU A 189 -2.24 28.81 -7.35
C GLU A 189 -2.37 29.87 -8.44
N THR A 190 -1.48 30.87 -8.41
CA THR A 190 -1.44 31.89 -9.47
C THR A 190 -0.97 31.26 -10.78
N GLY A 191 -1.43 31.75 -11.92
CA GLY A 191 -1.02 31.29 -13.24
C GLY A 191 0.51 31.26 -13.44
N ARG A 192 1.25 32.10 -12.72
CA ARG A 192 2.73 32.10 -12.74
C ARG A 192 3.32 30.81 -12.18
N VAL A 193 2.78 30.30 -11.09
CA VAL A 193 3.25 29.05 -10.46
C VAL A 193 3.03 27.87 -11.39
N TYR A 194 1.85 27.78 -12.02
CA TYR A 194 1.57 26.73 -13.02
C TYR A 194 2.50 26.85 -14.23
N ASN A 195 2.76 28.06 -14.73
CA ASN A 195 3.68 28.28 -15.85
C ASN A 195 5.10 27.81 -15.54
N ASP A 196 5.60 28.07 -14.33
CA ASP A 196 6.94 27.64 -13.92
C ASP A 196 7.01 26.11 -13.79
N ARG A 197 5.96 25.45 -13.27
CA ARG A 197 5.87 24.00 -13.22
C ARG A 197 5.80 23.39 -14.61
N MET A 198 4.98 23.92 -15.49
CA MET A 198 4.88 23.48 -16.89
C MET A 198 6.23 23.60 -17.62
N ARG A 199 6.92 24.73 -17.48
CA ARG A 199 8.25 24.92 -18.07
C ARG A 199 9.26 23.90 -17.57
N PHE A 200 9.25 23.61 -16.28
CA PHE A 200 10.09 22.58 -15.68
C PHE A 200 9.76 21.19 -16.23
N ILE A 201 8.52 20.79 -16.25
CA ILE A 201 8.04 19.50 -16.79
C ILE A 201 8.46 19.38 -18.25
N ARG A 202 8.18 20.38 -19.11
CA ARG A 202 8.56 20.36 -20.52
C ARG A 202 10.07 20.14 -20.73
N ARG A 203 10.90 20.73 -19.89
CA ARG A 203 12.35 20.51 -19.95
C ARG A 203 12.75 19.11 -19.50
N LYS A 204 12.12 18.60 -18.44
CA LYS A 204 12.46 17.32 -17.84
C LYS A 204 11.81 16.11 -18.53
N SER A 205 10.69 16.31 -19.20
CA SER A 205 10.03 15.25 -19.98
C SER A 205 10.91 14.72 -21.12
N LYS A 206 11.87 15.49 -21.62
CA LYS A 206 12.86 15.01 -22.58
C LYS A 206 13.68 13.83 -22.03
N GLN A 207 13.96 13.82 -20.71
CA GLN A 207 14.66 12.72 -20.05
C GLN A 207 13.76 11.49 -19.97
N LEU A 208 12.49 11.68 -19.61
CA LEU A 208 11.50 10.60 -19.59
C LEU A 208 11.32 10.01 -21.00
N ASP A 209 11.14 10.85 -22.01
CA ASP A 209 11.00 10.46 -23.40
C ASP A 209 12.20 9.63 -23.91
N SER A 210 13.42 10.04 -23.57
CA SER A 210 14.63 9.28 -23.93
C SER A 210 14.65 7.87 -23.35
N VAL A 211 14.10 7.67 -22.13
CA VAL A 211 14.01 6.35 -21.51
C VAL A 211 12.84 5.54 -22.11
N LEU A 212 11.70 6.18 -22.36
CA LEU A 212 10.51 5.53 -22.94
C LEU A 212 10.79 5.00 -24.34
N ASN A 213 11.53 5.75 -25.15
CA ASN A 213 11.89 5.37 -26.52
C ASN A 213 13.12 4.43 -26.57
N GLY A 214 13.67 4.04 -25.43
CA GLY A 214 14.81 3.12 -25.37
C GLY A 214 16.16 3.72 -25.76
N ASN A 215 16.23 5.03 -26.01
CA ASN A 215 17.49 5.73 -26.36
C ASN A 215 18.49 5.70 -25.19
N THR A 216 18.00 5.63 -23.96
CA THR A 216 18.81 5.58 -22.75
C THR A 216 18.12 4.70 -21.71
N THR A 217 18.85 3.81 -21.07
CA THR A 217 18.27 2.96 -20.00
C THR A 217 18.28 3.67 -18.66
N ILE A 218 19.42 4.29 -18.30
CA ILE A 218 19.62 4.98 -17.01
C ILE A 218 20.20 6.36 -17.30
N ILE A 219 19.58 7.37 -16.73
CA ILE A 219 20.07 8.75 -16.75
C ILE A 219 20.72 9.05 -15.40
N ASN A 220 21.95 9.46 -15.43
CA ASN A 220 22.70 9.85 -14.24
C ASN A 220 22.55 11.36 -13.99
N GLY A 221 22.38 11.71 -12.75
CA GLY A 221 22.38 13.08 -12.26
C GLY A 221 23.74 13.48 -11.66
N PRO A 222 23.74 14.54 -10.84
CA PRO A 222 24.92 14.95 -10.11
C PRO A 222 25.54 13.78 -9.34
N TYR A 223 26.87 13.77 -9.27
CA TYR A 223 27.65 12.72 -8.61
C TYR A 223 27.42 11.31 -9.18
N LYS A 224 27.06 11.20 -10.47
CA LYS A 224 26.77 9.93 -11.17
C LYS A 224 25.65 9.09 -10.51
N LYS A 225 24.80 9.70 -9.68
CA LYS A 225 23.68 9.00 -9.05
C LYS A 225 22.54 8.79 -10.05
N PRO A 226 21.98 7.57 -10.17
CA PRO A 226 20.86 7.30 -11.06
C PRO A 226 19.65 8.21 -10.76
N GLN A 227 19.00 8.68 -11.80
CA GLN A 227 17.78 9.48 -11.73
C GLN A 227 16.51 8.66 -12.02
N ASN A 228 16.68 7.44 -12.50
CA ASN A 228 15.58 6.50 -12.78
C ASN A 228 16.03 5.05 -12.56
N SER A 229 15.07 4.17 -12.36
CA SER A 229 15.23 2.73 -12.49
C SER A 229 15.14 2.32 -13.97
N LYS A 230 15.53 1.07 -14.28
CA LYS A 230 15.23 0.50 -15.59
C LYS A 230 13.72 0.51 -15.82
N ALA A 231 13.27 0.86 -17.02
CA ALA A 231 11.87 0.77 -17.40
C ALA A 231 11.39 -0.69 -17.38
N ILE A 232 10.24 -0.92 -16.80
CA ILE A 232 9.58 -2.22 -16.74
C ILE A 232 8.57 -2.27 -17.87
N LYS A 233 8.74 -3.22 -18.80
CA LYS A 233 7.77 -3.47 -19.85
C LYS A 233 6.68 -4.38 -19.32
N LEU A 234 5.44 -3.95 -19.46
CA LEU A 234 4.28 -4.75 -19.07
C LEU A 234 4.17 -6.00 -19.95
N SER A 235 3.90 -7.13 -19.33
CA SER A 235 3.66 -8.41 -19.99
C SER A 235 2.33 -8.39 -20.77
N LYS A 236 2.11 -9.39 -21.63
CA LYS A 236 0.84 -9.55 -22.32
C LYS A 236 -0.33 -9.81 -21.36
N GLU A 237 -0.07 -10.50 -20.26
CA GLU A 237 -1.08 -10.78 -19.25
C GLU A 237 -1.45 -9.51 -18.48
N GLU A 238 -0.47 -8.70 -18.07
CA GLU A 238 -0.74 -7.40 -17.44
C GLU A 238 -1.55 -6.49 -18.36
N ILE A 239 -1.17 -6.37 -19.62
CA ILE A 239 -1.91 -5.58 -20.62
C ILE A 239 -3.34 -6.10 -20.80
N TYR A 240 -3.53 -7.41 -20.80
CA TYR A 240 -4.87 -8.00 -20.86
C TYR A 240 -5.74 -7.58 -19.69
N TRP A 241 -5.26 -7.74 -18.45
CA TRP A 241 -6.02 -7.39 -17.26
C TRP A 241 -6.26 -5.88 -17.14
N ILE A 242 -5.26 -5.06 -17.47
CA ILE A 242 -5.42 -3.61 -17.52
C ILE A 242 -6.51 -3.22 -18.54
N SER A 243 -6.49 -3.83 -19.70
CA SER A 243 -7.49 -3.58 -20.77
C SER A 243 -8.90 -4.00 -20.34
N ASP A 244 -9.02 -5.16 -19.69
CA ASP A 244 -10.30 -5.71 -19.23
C ASP A 244 -10.92 -4.84 -18.12
N ILE A 245 -10.10 -4.44 -17.13
CA ILE A 245 -10.55 -3.60 -15.99
C ILE A 245 -10.95 -2.19 -16.45
N LEU A 246 -10.19 -1.60 -17.37
CA LEU A 246 -10.41 -0.22 -17.81
C LEU A 246 -11.41 -0.10 -18.96
N GLY A 247 -11.77 -1.21 -19.61
CA GLY A 247 -12.66 -1.21 -20.78
C GLY A 247 -12.03 -0.59 -22.02
N HIS A 248 -10.69 -0.55 -22.11
CA HIS A 248 -9.92 0.00 -23.23
C HIS A 248 -8.92 -1.00 -23.75
N SER A 249 -8.63 -0.96 -25.05
CA SER A 249 -7.63 -1.85 -25.67
C SER A 249 -6.26 -1.20 -25.68
N TYR A 250 -5.31 -1.76 -24.91
CA TYR A 250 -3.92 -1.36 -24.92
C TYR A 250 -3.06 -2.37 -25.68
N SER A 251 -2.09 -1.88 -26.44
CA SER A 251 -1.14 -2.72 -27.20
C SER A 251 0.17 -2.97 -26.45
N SER A 252 0.58 -2.04 -25.61
CA SER A 252 1.77 -2.15 -24.76
C SER A 252 1.75 -1.10 -23.65
N GLY A 253 2.62 -1.30 -22.63
CA GLY A 253 2.80 -0.34 -21.57
C GLY A 253 4.17 -0.46 -20.92
N LEU A 254 4.60 0.60 -20.25
CA LEU A 254 5.84 0.70 -19.48
C LEU A 254 5.55 1.34 -18.12
N ILE A 255 6.30 0.90 -17.10
CA ILE A 255 6.35 1.54 -15.79
C ILE A 255 7.79 1.99 -15.53
N ILE A 256 7.97 3.22 -15.06
CA ILE A 256 9.29 3.77 -14.74
C ILE A 256 9.23 4.43 -13.38
N ASN A 257 10.15 4.06 -12.49
CA ASN A 257 10.38 4.82 -11.26
C ASN A 257 11.51 5.81 -11.49
N HIS A 258 11.27 7.10 -11.26
CA HIS A 258 12.26 8.16 -11.53
C HIS A 258 12.06 9.38 -10.62
N LYS A 259 13.07 10.25 -10.62
CA LYS A 259 13.03 11.54 -9.92
C LYS A 259 13.27 12.74 -10.84
N PHE A 260 12.95 12.62 -12.12
CA PHE A 260 13.14 13.73 -13.08
C PHE A 260 12.40 14.99 -12.68
N TYR A 261 11.27 14.84 -11.98
CA TYR A 261 10.49 15.96 -11.45
C TYR A 261 10.84 16.35 -10.00
N GLY A 262 12.02 15.96 -9.51
CA GLY A 262 12.57 16.39 -8.22
C GLY A 262 12.45 15.37 -7.10
N THR A 263 11.42 14.55 -7.07
CA THR A 263 11.20 13.47 -6.09
C THR A 263 10.99 12.13 -6.80
N TRP A 264 11.33 11.02 -6.14
CA TRP A 264 11.04 9.70 -6.66
C TRP A 264 9.53 9.47 -6.79
N GLY A 265 9.14 8.92 -7.91
CA GLY A 265 7.75 8.54 -8.20
C GLY A 265 7.66 7.71 -9.47
N TYR A 266 6.53 7.05 -9.64
CA TYR A 266 6.27 6.26 -10.82
C TYR A 266 5.65 7.12 -11.91
N SER A 267 6.08 6.86 -13.16
CA SER A 267 5.38 7.24 -14.39
C SER A 267 4.98 5.98 -15.14
N ILE A 268 3.87 6.05 -15.84
CA ILE A 268 3.42 5.02 -16.77
C ILE A 268 3.46 5.56 -18.21
N TYR A 269 3.59 4.66 -19.15
CA TYR A 269 3.33 4.93 -20.56
C TYR A 269 2.44 3.83 -21.10
N LEU A 270 1.31 4.19 -21.65
CA LEU A 270 0.34 3.28 -22.27
C LEU A 270 0.23 3.59 -23.74
N LYS A 271 0.19 2.55 -24.56
CA LYS A 271 0.02 2.66 -26.00
C LYS A 271 -1.28 1.99 -26.41
N GLN A 272 -2.14 2.74 -27.07
CA GLN A 272 -3.25 2.25 -27.86
C GLN A 272 -2.83 2.11 -29.33
N ALA A 273 -3.72 1.66 -30.23
CA ALA A 273 -3.36 1.34 -31.60
C ALA A 273 -2.58 2.47 -32.31
N ASN A 274 -3.03 3.72 -32.18
CA ASN A 274 -2.55 4.86 -32.96
C ASN A 274 -1.81 5.92 -32.13
N PHE A 275 -1.82 5.87 -30.80
CA PHE A 275 -1.18 6.87 -29.95
C PHE A 275 -0.74 6.28 -28.61
N GLY A 276 0.23 6.96 -27.99
CA GLY A 276 0.70 6.61 -26.65
C GLY A 276 0.73 7.85 -25.78
N TYR A 277 0.55 7.65 -24.47
CA TYR A 277 0.51 8.73 -23.49
C TYR A 277 1.03 8.28 -22.12
N THR A 278 1.42 9.25 -21.32
CA THR A 278 1.85 9.04 -19.95
C THR A 278 0.71 9.40 -18.97
N GLU A 279 0.98 9.24 -17.67
CA GLU A 279 0.07 9.64 -16.61
C GLU A 279 -0.34 11.13 -16.65
N ALA A 280 0.39 11.97 -17.36
CA ALA A 280 0.01 13.37 -17.55
C ALA A 280 -1.33 13.52 -18.30
N HIS A 281 -1.71 12.51 -19.07
CA HIS A 281 -2.96 12.44 -19.83
C HIS A 281 -3.85 11.27 -19.42
N ALA A 282 -3.30 10.30 -18.69
CA ALA A 282 -4.07 9.22 -18.09
C ALA A 282 -4.87 9.71 -16.89
N GLY A 283 -6.05 9.17 -16.67
CA GLY A 283 -6.79 9.39 -15.43
C GLY A 283 -6.07 8.74 -14.23
N SER A 284 -6.26 9.30 -13.04
CA SER A 284 -5.67 8.74 -11.80
C SER A 284 -6.09 7.29 -11.53
N GLY A 285 -7.31 6.92 -11.92
CA GLY A 285 -7.79 5.53 -11.85
C GLY A 285 -7.05 4.60 -12.80
N GLU A 286 -6.73 5.07 -14.01
CA GLU A 286 -5.95 4.35 -15.01
C GLU A 286 -4.51 4.11 -14.51
N PHE A 287 -3.86 5.15 -14.01
CA PHE A 287 -2.54 5.05 -13.38
C PHE A 287 -2.52 4.04 -12.22
N ALA A 288 -3.51 4.14 -11.31
CA ALA A 288 -3.62 3.25 -10.17
C ALA A 288 -3.88 1.79 -10.59
N THR A 289 -4.70 1.57 -11.63
CA THR A 289 -4.99 0.22 -12.16
C THR A 289 -3.73 -0.42 -12.73
N VAL A 290 -2.93 0.33 -13.47
CA VAL A 290 -1.66 -0.20 -14.03
C VAL A 290 -0.73 -0.68 -12.93
N LEU A 291 -0.51 0.13 -11.90
CA LEU A 291 0.34 -0.26 -10.77
C LEU A 291 -0.25 -1.42 -9.98
N LEU A 292 -1.56 -1.42 -9.73
CA LEU A 292 -2.24 -2.51 -9.04
C LEU A 292 -2.07 -3.85 -9.76
N VAL A 293 -2.35 -3.88 -11.06
CA VAL A 293 -2.23 -5.11 -11.86
C VAL A 293 -0.79 -5.59 -11.88
N HIS A 294 0.16 -4.67 -12.07
CA HIS A 294 1.58 -5.00 -12.03
C HIS A 294 1.98 -5.61 -10.69
N ASP A 295 1.64 -4.96 -9.58
CA ASP A 295 2.00 -5.44 -8.25
C ASP A 295 1.34 -6.78 -7.94
N LEU A 296 0.04 -6.97 -8.30
CA LEU A 296 -0.69 -8.21 -8.02
C LEU A 296 -0.18 -9.40 -8.82
N LEU A 297 0.19 -9.22 -10.09
CA LEU A 297 0.71 -10.31 -10.92
C LEU A 297 2.17 -10.66 -10.63
N ASN A 298 2.88 -9.78 -9.94
CA ASN A 298 4.29 -9.99 -9.55
C ASN A 298 4.46 -10.21 -8.04
N ILE A 299 3.39 -10.66 -7.34
CA ILE A 299 3.45 -10.97 -5.92
C ILE A 299 4.39 -12.15 -5.66
N ASN A 300 5.31 -11.96 -4.74
CA ASN A 300 6.13 -13.07 -4.25
C ASN A 300 5.27 -14.06 -3.45
N GLU A 301 5.66 -15.33 -3.47
CA GLU A 301 5.08 -16.33 -2.60
C GLU A 301 5.14 -15.91 -1.12
N ASN A 302 4.25 -16.46 -0.32
CA ASN A 302 4.18 -16.16 1.13
C ASN A 302 3.97 -14.68 1.45
N SER A 303 3.11 -13.98 0.69
CA SER A 303 2.76 -12.57 0.91
C SER A 303 1.42 -12.40 1.60
N LEU A 304 1.33 -11.35 2.43
CA LEU A 304 0.06 -10.79 2.93
C LEU A 304 -0.25 -9.54 2.11
N VAL A 305 -1.33 -9.59 1.35
CA VAL A 305 -1.75 -8.49 0.48
C VAL A 305 -2.88 -7.72 1.13
N LEU A 306 -2.69 -6.43 1.33
CA LEU A 306 -3.68 -5.52 1.90
C LEU A 306 -4.04 -4.46 0.87
N LEU A 307 -5.33 -4.37 0.53
CA LEU A 307 -5.83 -3.42 -0.46
C LEU A 307 -6.71 -2.37 0.23
N GLY A 308 -6.29 -1.13 0.19
CA GLY A 308 -7.05 0.00 0.75
C GLY A 308 -7.82 0.77 -0.33
N SER A 309 -9.14 0.97 -0.14
CA SER A 309 -9.99 1.81 -1.01
C SER A 309 -10.20 1.33 -2.45
N VAL A 310 -10.37 0.02 -2.66
CA VAL A 310 -10.54 -0.61 -3.99
C VAL A 310 -11.86 -0.25 -4.69
N LEU A 311 -12.90 0.13 -3.94
CA LEU A 311 -14.29 0.29 -4.46
C LEU A 311 -14.50 1.38 -5.52
N LYS A 312 -13.52 2.23 -5.83
CA LYS A 312 -13.62 3.20 -6.94
C LYS A 312 -13.25 2.63 -8.30
N LEU A 313 -12.68 1.42 -8.36
CA LEU A 313 -12.25 0.77 -9.60
C LEU A 313 -13.27 -0.25 -10.15
N LEU A 314 -14.29 -0.58 -9.36
CA LEU A 314 -15.30 -1.60 -9.70
C LEU A 314 -16.64 -1.01 -10.14
N LYS A 315 -16.61 0.07 -10.94
CA LYS A 315 -17.83 0.56 -11.62
C LYS A 315 -17.77 0.23 -13.09
#